data_a11ae418779280cc6666e22dc57ac6e9
#
_entry.id   a11ae418779280cc6666e22dc57ac6e9
#
_cell.length_a   1.000
_cell.length_b   1.000
_cell.length_c   1.000
_cell.angle_alpha   90.00
_cell.angle_beta   90.00
_cell.angle_gamma   90.00
#
_symmetry.space_group_name_H-M   'P 1'
#
loop_
_entity.id
_entity.type
_entity.pdbx_description
1 polymer ?
#
loop_
_entity_poly.entity_id
_entity_poly.type
_entity_poly.pdbx_seq_one_letter_code
_entity_poly.pdbx_strand_id
1 'polypeptide(L)'
;MNLDSMQEIVAAVRREGKPFWEIILETDMANRGVSRGNSLEKMSRTWHTMKEASEVYTGDRRSLSGLSGGQGKQMREYAASSAPIGGEFIAQVIAEALSMGESNACMRRIVAAPTAGACGVMPAVLVPLYWRENLSEDKMLEAMFTASGIGAVIAYRACISGAAGGCQAEIGSASAMAAGALVHLKGGKEEQICHAVAMALKNLLGLACDPVAGLVEVPCVKRNVIGAMNAVAAADMALAGIESRIPVDEVIDAMGEVGRRLPVELRETALGGLAATPTGRAVKERMASGQKKQRILTIKDARWKLEKDGQKTAQDS
;
A
#
# COMPACT_ATOMS: atom_id res chain seq x y z
N MET A 1 14.36 -12.98 18.48
CA MET A 1 14.01 -14.18 17.68
C MET A 1 13.86 -13.68 16.25
N ASN A 2 14.67 -14.13 15.29
CA ASN A 2 14.43 -13.79 13.89
C ASN A 2 13.46 -14.84 13.35
N LEU A 3 12.32 -14.38 12.86
CA LEU A 3 11.35 -15.23 12.15
C LEU A 3 11.54 -14.95 10.65
N ASP A 4 12.38 -15.75 10.02
CA ASP A 4 12.84 -15.51 8.64
C ASP A 4 11.92 -16.19 7.59
N SER A 5 10.89 -16.91 8.06
CA SER A 5 9.92 -17.59 7.21
C SER A 5 8.52 -17.69 7.85
N MET A 6 7.50 -17.85 7.03
CA MET A 6 6.13 -18.11 7.49
C MET A 6 6.04 -19.45 8.21
N GLN A 7 6.81 -20.45 7.78
CA GLN A 7 6.87 -21.76 8.45
C GLN A 7 7.43 -21.66 9.87
N GLU A 8 8.45 -20.80 10.11
CA GLU A 8 8.97 -20.57 11.47
C GLU A 8 7.94 -19.91 12.37
N ILE A 9 7.14 -18.97 11.85
CA ILE A 9 6.05 -18.35 12.61
C ILE A 9 5.01 -19.41 12.98
N VAL A 10 4.56 -20.23 12.04
CA VAL A 10 3.60 -21.33 12.29
C VAL A 10 4.17 -22.33 13.29
N ALA A 11 5.45 -22.68 13.18
CA ALA A 11 6.11 -23.56 14.15
C ALA A 11 6.15 -22.95 15.57
N ALA A 12 6.38 -21.63 15.66
CA ALA A 12 6.35 -20.90 16.93
C ALA A 12 4.93 -20.88 17.52
N VAL A 13 3.89 -20.60 16.71
CA VAL A 13 2.48 -20.66 17.12
C VAL A 13 2.15 -22.02 17.76
N ARG A 14 2.53 -23.13 17.10
CA ARG A 14 2.29 -24.48 17.60
C ARG A 14 3.09 -24.82 18.85
N ARG A 15 4.34 -24.42 18.91
CA ARG A 15 5.23 -24.69 20.04
C ARG A 15 4.81 -23.92 21.29
N GLU A 16 4.38 -22.67 21.15
CA GLU A 16 4.09 -21.79 22.28
C GLU A 16 2.61 -21.72 22.64
N GLY A 17 1.74 -22.27 21.78
CA GLY A 17 0.29 -22.23 21.98
C GLY A 17 -0.30 -20.81 21.94
N LYS A 18 0.42 -19.86 21.30
CA LYS A 18 0.02 -18.47 21.15
C LYS A 18 -0.50 -18.20 19.75
N PRO A 19 -1.44 -17.24 19.56
CA PRO A 19 -1.91 -16.89 18.22
C PRO A 19 -0.81 -16.22 17.40
N PHE A 20 -0.93 -16.26 16.07
CA PHE A 20 0.04 -15.74 15.11
C PHE A 20 0.46 -14.30 15.44
N TRP A 21 -0.48 -13.41 15.66
CA TRP A 21 -0.22 -11.99 15.95
C TRP A 21 0.61 -11.78 17.23
N GLU A 22 0.43 -12.63 18.24
CA GLU A 22 1.16 -12.51 19.50
C GLU A 22 2.62 -12.91 19.35
N ILE A 23 2.91 -13.94 18.57
CA ILE A 23 4.29 -14.31 18.18
C ILE A 23 4.98 -13.13 17.48
N ILE A 24 4.28 -12.41 16.61
CA ILE A 24 4.82 -11.24 15.93
C ILE A 24 5.03 -10.08 16.90
N LEU A 25 4.09 -9.82 17.80
CA LEU A 25 4.23 -8.79 18.83
C LEU A 25 5.47 -9.06 19.71
N GLU A 26 5.66 -10.29 20.17
CA GLU A 26 6.83 -10.65 21.00
C GLU A 26 8.13 -10.53 20.21
N THR A 27 8.11 -10.87 18.94
CA THR A 27 9.26 -10.67 18.04
C THR A 27 9.58 -9.19 17.87
N ASP A 28 8.58 -8.31 17.68
CA ASP A 28 8.77 -6.85 17.61
C ASP A 28 9.37 -6.31 18.92
N MET A 29 8.83 -6.77 20.06
CA MET A 29 9.35 -6.39 21.38
C MET A 29 10.83 -6.76 21.55
N ALA A 30 11.19 -7.99 21.18
CA ALA A 30 12.56 -8.49 21.31
C ALA A 30 13.53 -7.74 20.38
N ASN A 31 13.14 -7.55 19.09
CA ASN A 31 13.99 -6.90 18.09
C ASN A 31 14.23 -5.42 18.37
N ARG A 32 13.24 -4.75 18.96
CA ARG A 32 13.32 -3.31 19.29
C ARG A 32 13.75 -3.03 20.72
N GLY A 33 13.81 -4.02 21.60
CA GLY A 33 14.10 -3.85 23.03
C GLY A 33 13.05 -3.01 23.74
N VAL A 34 11.75 -3.19 23.42
CA VAL A 34 10.64 -2.37 23.97
C VAL A 34 9.65 -3.22 24.75
N SER A 35 8.89 -2.56 25.64
CA SER A 35 7.79 -3.22 26.36
C SER A 35 6.60 -3.55 25.44
N ARG A 36 5.76 -4.49 25.90
CA ARG A 36 4.49 -4.83 25.23
C ARG A 36 3.61 -3.58 25.02
N GLY A 37 3.50 -2.74 26.06
CA GLY A 37 2.72 -1.50 25.98
C GLY A 37 3.23 -0.56 24.89
N ASN A 38 4.54 -0.36 24.80
CA ASN A 38 5.14 0.52 23.79
C ASN A 38 4.95 -0.03 22.37
N SER A 39 5.00 -1.35 22.17
CA SER A 39 4.77 -1.97 20.88
C SER A 39 3.30 -1.83 20.45
N LEU A 40 2.35 -2.15 21.35
CA LEU A 40 0.91 -1.96 21.12
C LEU A 40 0.56 -0.50 20.85
N GLU A 41 1.09 0.44 21.62
CA GLU A 41 0.85 1.88 21.41
C GLU A 41 1.32 2.36 20.04
N LYS A 42 2.48 1.89 19.57
CA LYS A 42 2.98 2.22 18.23
C LYS A 42 2.06 1.68 17.14
N MET A 43 1.60 0.44 17.28
CA MET A 43 0.67 -0.17 16.32
C MET A 43 -0.69 0.55 16.35
N SER A 44 -1.19 0.89 17.54
CA SER A 44 -2.42 1.67 17.72
C SER A 44 -2.34 3.02 17.01
N ARG A 45 -1.25 3.76 17.16
CA ARG A 45 -1.04 5.03 16.42
C ARG A 45 -1.05 4.81 14.91
N THR A 46 -0.48 3.69 14.43
CA THR A 46 -0.48 3.36 13.00
C THR A 46 -1.90 3.08 12.49
N TRP A 47 -2.68 2.29 13.24
CA TRP A 47 -4.09 2.01 12.93
C TRP A 47 -4.94 3.28 12.93
N HIS A 48 -4.85 4.10 13.99
CA HIS A 48 -5.59 5.36 14.07
C HIS A 48 -5.23 6.31 12.93
N THR A 49 -3.94 6.41 12.55
CA THR A 49 -3.52 7.22 11.40
C THR A 49 -4.13 6.71 10.10
N MET A 50 -4.20 5.39 9.92
CA MET A 50 -4.81 4.77 8.74
C MET A 50 -6.32 5.07 8.66
N LYS A 51 -7.03 4.92 9.78
CA LYS A 51 -8.46 5.21 9.92
C LYS A 51 -8.76 6.70 9.69
N GLU A 52 -8.03 7.59 10.36
CA GLU A 52 -8.16 9.04 10.20
C GLU A 52 -7.91 9.47 8.75
N ALA A 53 -6.90 8.92 8.08
CA ALA A 53 -6.61 9.23 6.67
C ALA A 53 -7.81 8.90 5.75
N SER A 54 -8.53 7.82 6.04
CA SER A 54 -9.76 7.42 5.36
C SER A 54 -10.91 8.41 5.61
N GLU A 55 -11.11 8.81 6.88
CA GLU A 55 -12.20 9.68 7.31
C GLU A 55 -12.07 11.11 6.75
N VAL A 56 -10.84 11.63 6.66
CA VAL A 56 -10.61 13.01 6.18
C VAL A 56 -10.55 13.12 4.64
N TYR A 57 -10.76 12.04 3.91
CA TYR A 57 -10.80 12.09 2.45
C TYR A 57 -12.10 12.70 1.94
N THR A 58 -12.00 13.79 1.18
CA THR A 58 -13.17 14.52 0.61
C THR A 58 -13.30 14.39 -0.91
N GLY A 59 -12.22 14.00 -1.60
CA GLY A 59 -12.18 13.91 -3.08
C GLY A 59 -12.08 15.25 -3.81
N ASP A 60 -11.91 16.37 -3.09
CA ASP A 60 -11.92 17.71 -3.70
C ASP A 60 -10.56 18.13 -4.27
N ARG A 61 -9.50 17.41 -3.90
CA ARG A 61 -8.14 17.72 -4.36
C ARG A 61 -7.79 16.99 -5.65
N ARG A 62 -6.91 17.63 -6.42
CA ARG A 62 -6.25 17.05 -7.59
C ARG A 62 -4.76 16.99 -7.35
N SER A 63 -4.11 15.96 -7.89
CA SER A 63 -2.66 15.88 -7.91
C SER A 63 -2.03 16.98 -8.76
N LEU A 64 -0.74 17.24 -8.56
CA LEU A 64 -0.01 18.25 -9.36
C LEU A 64 -0.01 17.95 -10.86
N SER A 65 -0.05 16.70 -11.25
CA SER A 65 -0.16 16.27 -12.64
C SER A 65 -1.55 16.47 -13.23
N GLY A 66 -2.58 16.53 -12.37
CA GLY A 66 -3.99 16.51 -12.74
C GLY A 66 -4.52 15.13 -13.12
N LEU A 67 -3.71 14.06 -13.00
CA LEU A 67 -4.10 12.69 -13.40
C LEU A 67 -4.94 11.98 -12.33
N SER A 68 -4.84 12.40 -11.07
CA SER A 68 -5.51 11.76 -9.93
C SER A 68 -6.30 12.75 -9.10
N GLY A 69 -7.37 12.26 -8.47
CA GLY A 69 -8.24 12.98 -7.54
C GLY A 69 -9.73 12.88 -7.89
N GLY A 70 -10.55 12.72 -6.87
CA GLY A 70 -12.02 12.67 -6.96
C GLY A 70 -12.62 11.33 -7.37
N GLN A 71 -11.83 10.34 -7.75
CA GLN A 71 -12.33 9.03 -8.21
C GLN A 71 -12.86 8.20 -7.04
N GLY A 72 -12.24 8.29 -5.86
CA GLY A 72 -12.75 7.66 -4.64
C GLY A 72 -14.13 8.20 -4.25
N LYS A 73 -14.33 9.54 -4.33
CA LYS A 73 -15.63 10.17 -4.12
C LYS A 73 -16.66 9.68 -5.16
N GLN A 74 -16.29 9.69 -6.44
CA GLN A 74 -17.15 9.22 -7.53
C GLN A 74 -17.58 7.75 -7.31
N MET A 75 -16.67 6.90 -6.82
CA MET A 75 -16.99 5.50 -6.52
C MET A 75 -17.94 5.36 -5.31
N ARG A 76 -17.76 6.19 -4.27
CA ARG A 76 -18.69 6.24 -3.11
C ARG A 76 -20.08 6.67 -3.55
N GLU A 77 -20.20 7.69 -4.39
CA GLU A 77 -21.48 8.16 -4.93
C GLU A 77 -22.16 7.07 -5.78
N TYR A 78 -21.42 6.38 -6.63
CA TYR A 78 -21.93 5.25 -7.40
C TYR A 78 -22.44 4.13 -6.48
N ALA A 79 -21.68 3.76 -5.45
CA ALA A 79 -22.06 2.72 -4.51
C ALA A 79 -23.35 3.05 -3.74
N ALA A 80 -23.56 4.33 -3.42
CA ALA A 80 -24.74 4.80 -2.71
C ALA A 80 -26.01 4.92 -3.60
N SER A 81 -25.84 5.17 -4.89
CA SER A 81 -26.96 5.44 -5.85
C SER A 81 -27.37 4.24 -6.71
N SER A 82 -26.61 3.16 -6.72
CA SER A 82 -26.77 2.03 -7.61
C SER A 82 -26.57 0.69 -6.89
N ALA A 83 -26.92 -0.41 -7.55
CA ALA A 83 -26.59 -1.75 -7.10
C ALA A 83 -25.23 -2.17 -7.71
N PRO A 84 -24.11 -2.03 -6.99
CA PRO A 84 -22.80 -2.38 -7.53
C PRO A 84 -22.71 -3.88 -7.85
N ILE A 85 -22.02 -4.24 -8.94
CA ILE A 85 -21.88 -5.63 -9.39
C ILE A 85 -21.31 -6.54 -8.30
N GLY A 86 -20.30 -6.05 -7.56
CA GLY A 86 -19.68 -6.80 -6.46
C GLY A 86 -20.40 -6.69 -5.12
N GLY A 87 -21.56 -6.02 -5.06
CA GLY A 87 -22.25 -5.71 -3.83
C GLY A 87 -21.60 -4.55 -3.06
N GLU A 88 -22.24 -4.17 -1.95
CA GLU A 88 -21.89 -2.97 -1.19
C GLU A 88 -20.46 -3.03 -0.61
N PHE A 89 -20.09 -4.14 0.02
CA PHE A 89 -18.76 -4.26 0.65
C PHE A 89 -17.63 -4.10 -0.39
N ILE A 90 -17.74 -4.76 -1.52
CA ILE A 90 -16.75 -4.67 -2.58
C ILE A 90 -16.68 -3.23 -3.14
N ALA A 91 -17.80 -2.55 -3.28
CA ALA A 91 -17.82 -1.16 -3.72
C ALA A 91 -17.14 -0.23 -2.71
N GLN A 92 -17.32 -0.47 -1.41
CA GLN A 92 -16.62 0.25 -0.34
C GLN A 92 -15.11 0.00 -0.40
N VAL A 93 -14.66 -1.26 -0.59
CA VAL A 93 -13.24 -1.62 -0.76
C VAL A 93 -12.63 -0.87 -1.95
N ILE A 94 -13.32 -0.84 -3.10
CA ILE A 94 -12.85 -0.12 -4.29
C ILE A 94 -12.75 1.38 -4.02
N ALA A 95 -13.77 1.97 -3.40
CA ALA A 95 -13.81 3.39 -3.10
C ALA A 95 -12.68 3.80 -2.13
N GLU A 96 -12.43 2.97 -1.13
CA GLU A 96 -11.40 3.22 -0.14
C GLU A 96 -9.99 3.08 -0.73
N ALA A 97 -9.74 2.06 -1.56
CA ALA A 97 -8.47 1.89 -2.26
C ALA A 97 -8.15 3.11 -3.15
N LEU A 98 -9.14 3.61 -3.89
CA LEU A 98 -9.02 4.84 -4.69
C LEU A 98 -8.75 6.05 -3.80
N SER A 99 -9.52 6.22 -2.71
CA SER A 99 -9.40 7.36 -1.80
C SER A 99 -7.99 7.47 -1.19
N MET A 100 -7.41 6.35 -0.76
CA MET A 100 -6.08 6.35 -0.16
C MET A 100 -4.98 6.52 -1.20
N GLY A 101 -5.08 5.86 -2.36
CA GLY A 101 -4.16 6.09 -3.47
C GLY A 101 -4.14 7.54 -3.95
N GLU A 102 -5.31 8.18 -4.03
CA GLU A 102 -5.45 9.61 -4.36
C GLU A 102 -4.93 10.52 -3.24
N SER A 103 -5.14 10.15 -1.97
CA SER A 103 -4.57 10.87 -0.83
C SER A 103 -3.05 10.94 -0.94
N ASN A 104 -2.39 9.82 -1.26
CA ASN A 104 -0.96 9.78 -1.53
C ASN A 104 -0.58 10.67 -2.72
N ALA A 105 -1.26 10.54 -3.86
CA ALA A 105 -0.99 11.34 -5.06
C ALA A 105 -1.18 12.86 -4.84
N CYS A 106 -2.09 13.22 -3.93
CA CYS A 106 -2.38 14.60 -3.54
C CYS A 106 -1.55 15.09 -2.34
N MET A 107 -0.47 14.38 -1.98
CA MET A 107 0.45 14.74 -0.89
C MET A 107 -0.24 14.88 0.48
N ARG A 108 -1.25 14.04 0.75
CA ARG A 108 -1.91 13.95 2.06
C ARG A 108 -1.24 12.87 2.92
N ARG A 109 -1.57 12.90 4.21
CA ARG A 109 -1.11 11.88 5.16
C ARG A 109 -1.70 10.52 4.82
N ILE A 110 -0.85 9.50 4.74
CA ILE A 110 -1.18 8.09 4.57
C ILE A 110 -0.29 7.22 5.45
N VAL A 111 -0.63 5.96 5.59
CA VAL A 111 0.25 4.93 6.15
C VAL A 111 0.85 4.13 5.01
N ALA A 112 2.17 4.08 4.92
CA ALA A 112 2.87 3.19 3.99
C ALA A 112 2.81 1.74 4.52
N ALA A 113 2.10 0.85 3.80
CA ALA A 113 1.89 -0.53 4.22
C ALA A 113 1.88 -1.50 3.00
N PRO A 114 3.06 -2.02 2.56
CA PRO A 114 4.39 -1.76 3.07
C PRO A 114 5.04 -0.49 2.49
N THR A 115 4.57 0.04 1.35
CA THR A 115 5.11 1.23 0.67
C THR A 115 4.04 2.30 0.46
N ALA A 116 4.46 3.52 0.11
CA ALA A 116 3.54 4.60 -0.24
C ALA A 116 2.72 4.27 -1.50
N GLY A 117 3.33 3.57 -2.47
CA GLY A 117 2.64 3.14 -3.71
C GLY A 117 1.50 2.15 -3.47
N ALA A 118 1.59 1.37 -2.38
CA ALA A 118 0.59 0.38 -1.99
C ALA A 118 -0.27 0.80 -0.79
N CYS A 119 -0.23 2.07 -0.39
CA CYS A 119 -0.87 2.60 0.83
C CYS A 119 -2.40 2.42 0.88
N GLY A 120 -3.03 2.18 -0.25
CA GLY A 120 -4.47 2.00 -0.34
C GLY A 120 -4.94 0.57 -0.07
N VAL A 121 -4.08 -0.44 -0.16
CA VAL A 121 -4.51 -1.85 -0.09
C VAL A 121 -5.00 -2.24 1.31
N MET A 122 -4.18 -2.01 2.33
CA MET A 122 -4.53 -2.35 3.72
C MET A 122 -5.77 -1.60 4.22
N PRO A 123 -5.84 -0.25 4.15
CA PRO A 123 -7.02 0.49 4.60
C PRO A 123 -8.27 0.11 3.81
N ALA A 124 -8.15 -0.20 2.51
CA ALA A 124 -9.29 -0.56 1.67
C ALA A 124 -10.08 -1.75 2.18
N VAL A 125 -9.42 -2.73 2.78
CA VAL A 125 -10.10 -3.92 3.32
C VAL A 125 -10.38 -3.81 4.81
N LEU A 126 -9.48 -3.18 5.57
CA LEU A 126 -9.59 -3.12 7.04
C LEU A 126 -10.60 -2.08 7.52
N VAL A 127 -10.61 -0.87 6.94
CA VAL A 127 -11.49 0.20 7.42
C VAL A 127 -12.97 -0.08 7.15
N PRO A 128 -13.39 -0.50 5.93
CA PRO A 128 -14.78 -0.89 5.70
C PRO A 128 -15.21 -2.09 6.56
N LEU A 129 -14.35 -3.08 6.76
CA LEU A 129 -14.66 -4.24 7.58
C LEU A 129 -14.83 -3.87 9.06
N TYR A 130 -13.95 -3.01 9.58
CA TYR A 130 -14.02 -2.47 10.95
C TYR A 130 -15.40 -1.87 11.25
N TRP A 131 -15.87 -0.98 10.37
CA TRP A 131 -17.16 -0.34 10.53
C TRP A 131 -18.33 -1.29 10.31
N ARG A 132 -18.25 -2.14 9.30
CA ARG A 132 -19.31 -3.08 8.92
C ARG A 132 -19.60 -4.10 10.01
N GLU A 133 -18.56 -4.63 10.67
CA GLU A 133 -18.68 -5.70 11.66
C GLU A 133 -18.55 -5.18 13.09
N ASN A 134 -18.44 -3.86 13.28
CA ASN A 134 -18.24 -3.24 14.58
C ASN A 134 -17.13 -3.90 15.40
N LEU A 135 -15.97 -4.10 14.76
CA LEU A 135 -14.83 -4.76 15.37
C LEU A 135 -14.20 -3.89 16.46
N SER A 136 -13.62 -4.52 17.49
CA SER A 136 -12.88 -3.78 18.51
C SER A 136 -11.51 -3.29 17.99
N GLU A 137 -10.99 -2.22 18.59
CA GLU A 137 -9.64 -1.72 18.30
C GLU A 137 -8.58 -2.81 18.55
N ASP A 138 -8.73 -3.60 19.61
CA ASP A 138 -7.81 -4.71 19.92
C ASP A 138 -7.75 -5.74 18.78
N LYS A 139 -8.90 -6.10 18.20
CA LYS A 139 -8.96 -7.01 17.03
C LYS A 139 -8.23 -6.41 15.82
N MET A 140 -8.33 -5.10 15.63
CA MET A 140 -7.60 -4.43 14.55
C MET A 140 -6.10 -4.43 14.80
N LEU A 141 -5.64 -4.27 16.04
CA LEU A 141 -4.22 -4.38 16.38
C LEU A 141 -3.69 -5.78 16.15
N GLU A 142 -4.43 -6.83 16.54
CA GLU A 142 -4.09 -8.23 16.25
C GLU A 142 -3.90 -8.45 14.73
N ALA A 143 -4.82 -7.95 13.90
CA ALA A 143 -4.76 -8.05 12.45
C ALA A 143 -3.57 -7.26 11.86
N MET A 144 -3.28 -6.08 12.40
CA MET A 144 -2.14 -5.26 11.98
C MET A 144 -0.80 -5.93 12.33
N PHE A 145 -0.68 -6.58 13.50
CA PHE A 145 0.50 -7.38 13.83
C PHE A 145 0.62 -8.58 12.90
N THR A 146 -0.47 -9.29 12.63
CA THR A 146 -0.47 -10.39 11.65
C THR A 146 0.07 -9.92 10.30
N ALA A 147 -0.47 -8.80 9.77
CA ALA A 147 -0.01 -8.21 8.52
C ALA A 147 1.47 -7.81 8.58
N SER A 148 1.93 -7.21 9.69
CA SER A 148 3.31 -6.75 9.80
C SER A 148 4.31 -7.91 9.79
N GLY A 149 3.97 -9.05 10.41
CA GLY A 149 4.80 -10.26 10.36
C GLY A 149 4.93 -10.82 8.94
N ILE A 150 3.81 -10.89 8.21
CA ILE A 150 3.80 -11.29 6.80
C ILE A 150 4.70 -10.36 5.97
N GLY A 151 4.53 -9.04 6.12
CA GLY A 151 5.33 -8.05 5.42
C GLY A 151 6.83 -8.13 5.75
N ALA A 152 7.17 -8.43 6.99
CA ALA A 152 8.57 -8.61 7.44
C ALA A 152 9.22 -9.83 6.77
N VAL A 153 8.53 -10.97 6.71
CA VAL A 153 9.03 -12.18 6.01
C VAL A 153 9.22 -11.90 4.53
N ILE A 154 8.27 -11.23 3.87
CA ILE A 154 8.39 -10.88 2.45
C ILE A 154 9.56 -9.92 2.22
N ALA A 155 9.74 -8.91 3.07
CA ALA A 155 10.85 -7.97 2.97
C ALA A 155 12.22 -8.66 3.14
N TYR A 156 12.31 -9.63 4.04
CA TYR A 156 13.53 -10.39 4.30
C TYR A 156 13.88 -11.35 3.17
N ARG A 157 12.93 -12.17 2.70
CA ARG A 157 13.16 -13.23 1.71
C ARG A 157 13.21 -12.75 0.26
N ALA A 158 12.44 -11.70 -0.05
CA ALA A 158 12.33 -11.18 -1.41
C ALA A 158 12.66 -9.68 -1.45
N CYS A 159 11.64 -8.85 -1.60
CA CYS A 159 11.70 -7.39 -1.51
C CYS A 159 10.29 -6.82 -1.47
N ILE A 160 10.18 -5.56 -1.04
CA ILE A 160 8.92 -4.81 -1.00
C ILE A 160 8.95 -3.53 -1.85
N SER A 161 10.01 -3.31 -2.62
CA SER A 161 10.21 -2.08 -3.42
C SER A 161 9.92 -2.31 -4.90
N GLY A 162 9.17 -1.39 -5.51
CA GLY A 162 8.91 -1.40 -6.95
C GLY A 162 10.17 -1.29 -7.81
N ALA A 163 11.16 -0.53 -7.35
CA ALA A 163 12.46 -0.39 -8.01
C ALA A 163 13.29 -1.68 -8.02
N ALA A 164 13.14 -2.53 -7.00
CA ALA A 164 13.86 -3.80 -6.91
C ALA A 164 13.09 -4.95 -7.56
N GLY A 165 11.78 -5.04 -7.32
CA GLY A 165 10.99 -6.22 -7.67
C GLY A 165 9.77 -5.97 -8.57
N GLY A 166 9.56 -4.76 -9.08
CA GLY A 166 8.35 -4.40 -9.81
C GLY A 166 7.16 -4.15 -8.87
N CYS A 167 6.00 -3.84 -9.44
CA CYS A 167 4.79 -3.55 -8.67
C CYS A 167 4.27 -4.79 -7.91
N GLN A 168 4.64 -6.00 -8.32
CA GLN A 168 4.37 -7.23 -7.55
C GLN A 168 4.96 -7.17 -6.14
N ALA A 169 6.13 -6.53 -5.98
CA ALA A 169 6.78 -6.37 -4.68
C ALA A 169 6.00 -5.40 -3.76
N GLU A 170 5.39 -4.37 -4.30
CA GLU A 170 4.59 -3.41 -3.52
C GLU A 170 3.15 -3.87 -3.33
N ILE A 171 2.39 -3.96 -4.43
CA ILE A 171 0.96 -4.32 -4.43
C ILE A 171 0.78 -5.79 -4.03
N GLY A 172 1.66 -6.69 -4.48
CA GLY A 172 1.61 -8.11 -4.10
C GLY A 172 1.84 -8.31 -2.62
N SER A 173 2.86 -7.65 -2.05
CA SER A 173 3.13 -7.71 -0.61
C SER A 173 1.98 -7.11 0.20
N ALA A 174 1.48 -5.93 -0.18
CA ALA A 174 0.33 -5.31 0.50
C ALA A 174 -0.93 -6.19 0.43
N SER A 175 -1.18 -6.82 -0.72
CA SER A 175 -2.28 -7.76 -0.92
C SER A 175 -2.14 -9.00 -0.03
N ALA A 176 -0.95 -9.56 0.08
CA ALA A 176 -0.65 -10.71 0.93
C ALA A 176 -0.81 -10.37 2.43
N MET A 177 -0.31 -9.20 2.86
CA MET A 177 -0.48 -8.66 4.21
C MET A 177 -1.97 -8.49 4.55
N ALA A 178 -2.72 -7.90 3.64
CA ALA A 178 -4.16 -7.69 3.78
C ALA A 178 -4.94 -9.01 3.81
N ALA A 179 -4.60 -9.98 2.95
CA ALA A 179 -5.24 -11.29 2.93
C ALA A 179 -5.04 -12.05 4.26
N GLY A 180 -3.81 -12.06 4.79
CA GLY A 180 -3.53 -12.69 6.09
C GLY A 180 -4.26 -11.99 7.25
N ALA A 181 -4.33 -10.65 7.26
CA ALA A 181 -5.09 -9.89 8.24
C ALA A 181 -6.60 -10.20 8.18
N LEU A 182 -7.17 -10.32 6.98
CA LEU A 182 -8.57 -10.70 6.78
C LEU A 182 -8.85 -12.10 7.31
N VAL A 183 -8.00 -13.08 6.99
CA VAL A 183 -8.13 -14.45 7.52
C VAL A 183 -8.10 -14.46 9.05
N HIS A 184 -7.18 -13.69 9.66
CA HIS A 184 -7.13 -13.54 11.12
C HIS A 184 -8.43 -12.95 11.68
N LEU A 185 -8.92 -11.84 11.13
CA LEU A 185 -10.16 -11.19 11.59
C LEU A 185 -11.39 -12.07 11.48
N LYS A 186 -11.39 -13.00 10.52
CA LYS A 186 -12.47 -13.97 10.31
C LYS A 186 -12.26 -15.29 11.10
N GLY A 187 -11.30 -15.35 12.01
CA GLY A 187 -11.04 -16.49 12.88
C GLY A 187 -10.40 -17.68 12.19
N GLY A 188 -9.76 -17.47 11.03
CA GLY A 188 -9.03 -18.52 10.32
C GLY A 188 -7.74 -18.91 11.05
N LYS A 189 -7.29 -20.16 10.79
CA LYS A 189 -6.08 -20.74 11.38
C LYS A 189 -4.82 -20.22 10.68
N GLU A 190 -3.67 -20.44 11.31
CA GLU A 190 -2.35 -20.04 10.78
C GLU A 190 -2.03 -20.66 9.42
N GLU A 191 -2.48 -21.89 9.15
CA GLU A 191 -2.31 -22.50 7.83
C GLU A 191 -3.14 -21.77 6.76
N GLN A 192 -4.36 -21.35 7.10
CA GLN A 192 -5.21 -20.59 6.18
C GLN A 192 -4.62 -19.20 5.91
N ILE A 193 -3.95 -18.58 6.92
CA ILE A 193 -3.17 -17.35 6.69
C ILE A 193 -2.08 -17.63 5.64
N CYS A 194 -1.31 -18.69 5.78
CA CYS A 194 -0.27 -19.07 4.83
C CYS A 194 -0.84 -19.32 3.42
N HIS A 195 -1.98 -20.00 3.31
CA HIS A 195 -2.62 -20.24 2.01
C HIS A 195 -3.11 -18.93 1.36
N ALA A 196 -3.73 -18.04 2.13
CA ALA A 196 -4.19 -16.73 1.63
C ALA A 196 -3.01 -15.88 1.14
N VAL A 197 -1.92 -15.80 1.92
CA VAL A 197 -0.69 -15.08 1.54
C VAL A 197 -0.12 -15.63 0.24
N ALA A 198 0.03 -16.96 0.12
CA ALA A 198 0.55 -17.59 -1.07
C ALA A 198 -0.33 -17.35 -2.30
N MET A 199 -1.66 -17.42 -2.16
CA MET A 199 -2.60 -17.16 -3.25
C MET A 199 -2.55 -15.68 -3.67
N ALA A 200 -2.54 -14.76 -2.71
CA ALA A 200 -2.45 -13.33 -3.02
C ALA A 200 -1.18 -12.96 -3.78
N LEU A 201 -0.03 -13.50 -3.40
CA LEU A 201 1.24 -13.28 -4.11
C LEU A 201 1.24 -13.88 -5.50
N LYS A 202 0.84 -15.16 -5.65
CA LYS A 202 0.85 -15.84 -6.95
C LYS A 202 0.04 -15.12 -8.01
N ASN A 203 -1.11 -14.57 -7.64
CA ASN A 203 -2.01 -13.88 -8.57
C ASN A 203 -1.39 -12.60 -9.16
N LEU A 204 -0.39 -12.03 -8.52
CA LEU A 204 0.23 -10.76 -8.90
C LEU A 204 1.68 -10.89 -9.36
N LEU A 205 2.20 -12.13 -9.52
CA LEU A 205 3.55 -12.36 -10.04
C LEU A 205 3.70 -11.75 -11.44
N GLY A 206 4.82 -11.08 -11.66
CA GLY A 206 5.13 -10.43 -12.93
C GLY A 206 4.52 -9.03 -13.11
N LEU A 207 3.78 -8.51 -12.13
CA LEU A 207 3.22 -7.16 -12.22
C LEU A 207 4.34 -6.11 -12.28
N ALA A 208 4.48 -5.49 -13.45
CA ALA A 208 5.50 -4.46 -13.72
C ALA A 208 5.26 -3.17 -12.94
N CYS A 209 6.32 -2.41 -12.62
CA CYS A 209 6.24 -1.05 -12.08
C CYS A 209 6.61 -0.04 -13.17
N ASP A 210 5.61 0.55 -13.81
CA ASP A 210 5.71 1.40 -15.00
C ASP A 210 4.98 2.76 -14.85
N PRO A 211 5.24 3.52 -13.75
CA PRO A 211 4.48 4.72 -13.42
C PRO A 211 4.67 5.82 -14.47
N VAL A 212 3.56 6.39 -14.94
CA VAL A 212 3.55 7.49 -15.92
C VAL A 212 4.26 8.71 -15.33
N ALA A 213 5.24 9.21 -16.06
CA ALA A 213 6.11 10.31 -15.64
C ALA A 213 6.88 10.08 -14.31
N GLY A 214 6.98 8.84 -13.83
CA GLY A 214 7.59 8.50 -12.56
C GLY A 214 6.73 8.87 -11.33
N LEU A 215 5.44 9.18 -11.55
CA LEU A 215 4.52 9.60 -10.49
C LEU A 215 3.72 8.41 -9.95
N VAL A 216 3.56 8.33 -8.63
CA VAL A 216 2.73 7.30 -7.96
C VAL A 216 1.24 7.62 -8.14
N GLU A 217 0.79 7.68 -9.40
CA GLU A 217 -0.57 8.04 -9.80
C GLU A 217 -1.17 7.04 -10.78
N VAL A 218 -0.63 6.97 -11.99
CA VAL A 218 -1.06 6.07 -13.05
C VAL A 218 0.06 5.08 -13.37
N PRO A 219 -0.19 3.78 -13.17
CA PRO A 219 -1.43 3.10 -12.81
C PRO A 219 -1.64 2.89 -11.30
N CYS A 220 -0.76 3.40 -10.44
CA CYS A 220 -0.61 3.05 -9.02
C CYS A 220 -1.92 3.17 -8.23
N VAL A 221 -2.68 4.27 -8.37
CA VAL A 221 -3.95 4.47 -7.66
C VAL A 221 -4.92 3.32 -7.94
N LYS A 222 -5.07 2.89 -9.19
CA LYS A 222 -5.97 1.79 -9.57
C LYS A 222 -5.40 0.41 -9.25
N ARG A 223 -4.07 0.26 -9.15
CA ARG A 223 -3.45 -1.00 -8.70
C ARG A 223 -3.68 -1.27 -7.22
N ASN A 224 -3.89 -0.26 -6.39
CA ASN A 224 -4.35 -0.47 -5.02
C ASN A 224 -5.71 -1.18 -4.98
N VAL A 225 -6.62 -0.87 -5.90
CA VAL A 225 -7.91 -1.57 -6.04
C VAL A 225 -7.69 -3.06 -6.34
N ILE A 226 -6.84 -3.37 -7.34
CA ILE A 226 -6.53 -4.77 -7.69
C ILE A 226 -5.92 -5.51 -6.49
N GLY A 227 -4.98 -4.88 -5.77
CA GLY A 227 -4.37 -5.49 -4.58
C GLY A 227 -5.39 -5.80 -3.48
N ALA A 228 -6.30 -4.86 -3.20
CA ALA A 228 -7.36 -5.03 -2.19
C ALA A 228 -8.36 -6.12 -2.60
N MET A 229 -8.81 -6.12 -3.85
CA MET A 229 -9.74 -7.13 -4.37
C MET A 229 -9.11 -8.54 -4.35
N ASN A 230 -7.85 -8.65 -4.74
CA ASN A 230 -7.10 -9.90 -4.70
C ASN A 230 -6.92 -10.40 -3.26
N ALA A 231 -6.73 -9.50 -2.28
CA ALA A 231 -6.65 -9.84 -0.87
C ALA A 231 -7.96 -10.45 -0.35
N VAL A 232 -9.10 -9.85 -0.69
CA VAL A 232 -10.44 -10.37 -0.30
C VAL A 232 -10.65 -11.76 -0.91
N ALA A 233 -10.40 -11.92 -2.21
CA ALA A 233 -10.57 -13.20 -2.90
C ALA A 233 -9.65 -14.29 -2.33
N ALA A 234 -8.38 -13.97 -2.03
CA ALA A 234 -7.43 -14.91 -1.46
C ALA A 234 -7.82 -15.32 -0.03
N ALA A 235 -8.30 -14.38 0.79
CA ALA A 235 -8.79 -14.65 2.13
C ALA A 235 -10.03 -15.56 2.12
N ASP A 236 -11.02 -15.24 1.29
CA ASP A 236 -12.24 -16.04 1.15
C ASP A 236 -11.93 -17.47 0.67
N MET A 237 -11.06 -17.64 -0.32
CA MET A 237 -10.63 -18.96 -0.78
C MET A 237 -9.98 -19.77 0.34
N ALA A 238 -9.07 -19.16 1.11
CA ALA A 238 -8.40 -19.85 2.20
C ALA A 238 -9.36 -20.22 3.35
N LEU A 239 -10.29 -19.32 3.68
CA LEU A 239 -11.35 -19.58 4.68
C LEU A 239 -12.31 -20.68 4.23
N ALA A 240 -12.58 -20.77 2.93
CA ALA A 240 -13.36 -21.87 2.33
C ALA A 240 -12.60 -23.22 2.28
N GLY A 241 -11.34 -23.26 2.75
CA GLY A 241 -10.53 -24.47 2.76
C GLY A 241 -9.76 -24.74 1.47
N ILE A 242 -9.69 -23.76 0.57
CA ILE A 242 -8.88 -23.88 -0.66
C ILE A 242 -7.41 -23.65 -0.32
N GLU A 243 -6.58 -24.64 -0.64
CA GLU A 243 -5.17 -24.63 -0.32
C GLU A 243 -4.30 -24.10 -1.48
N SER A 244 -3.24 -23.38 -1.14
CA SER A 244 -2.14 -23.17 -2.07
C SER A 244 -1.34 -24.45 -2.21
N ARG A 245 -1.17 -24.96 -3.43
CA ARG A 245 -0.36 -26.18 -3.67
C ARG A 245 1.14 -25.93 -3.55
N ILE A 246 1.56 -24.67 -3.73
CA ILE A 246 2.96 -24.25 -3.51
C ILE A 246 3.02 -23.59 -2.13
N PRO A 247 3.95 -24.03 -1.25
CA PRO A 247 4.15 -23.45 0.06
C PRO A 247 4.43 -21.95 0.01
N VAL A 248 3.99 -21.23 1.02
CA VAL A 248 4.03 -19.75 1.05
C VAL A 248 5.45 -19.19 0.93
N ASP A 249 6.43 -19.80 1.59
CA ASP A 249 7.82 -19.35 1.55
C ASP A 249 8.43 -19.53 0.16
N GLU A 250 8.11 -20.62 -0.54
CA GLU A 250 8.52 -20.83 -1.92
C GLU A 250 7.88 -19.81 -2.88
N VAL A 251 6.65 -19.40 -2.63
CA VAL A 251 5.98 -18.35 -3.41
C VAL A 251 6.65 -17.00 -3.20
N ILE A 252 7.05 -16.68 -1.95
CA ILE A 252 7.79 -15.46 -1.64
C ILE A 252 9.16 -15.46 -2.36
N ASP A 253 9.88 -16.56 -2.31
CA ASP A 253 11.17 -16.71 -2.99
C ASP A 253 11.03 -16.58 -4.53
N ALA A 254 9.99 -17.20 -5.10
CA ALA A 254 9.66 -17.07 -6.51
C ALA A 254 9.34 -15.61 -6.91
N MET A 255 8.63 -14.86 -6.07
CA MET A 255 8.38 -13.44 -6.30
C MET A 255 9.69 -12.64 -6.35
N GLY A 256 10.63 -12.93 -5.44
CA GLY A 256 11.95 -12.31 -5.44
C GLY A 256 12.74 -12.64 -6.72
N GLU A 257 12.68 -13.89 -7.18
CA GLU A 257 13.34 -14.32 -8.42
C GLU A 257 12.73 -13.64 -9.66
N VAL A 258 11.41 -13.63 -9.78
CA VAL A 258 10.70 -12.92 -10.86
C VAL A 258 11.07 -11.44 -10.87
N GLY A 259 11.11 -10.79 -9.70
CA GLY A 259 11.49 -9.39 -9.58
C GLY A 259 12.90 -9.11 -10.11
N ARG A 260 13.88 -9.95 -9.78
CA ARG A 260 15.26 -9.83 -10.28
C ARG A 260 15.36 -10.01 -11.80
N ARG A 261 14.45 -10.79 -12.41
CA ARG A 261 14.40 -11.04 -13.85
C ARG A 261 13.60 -10.02 -14.64
N LEU A 262 12.82 -9.16 -13.99
CA LEU A 262 12.12 -8.08 -14.68
C LEU A 262 13.13 -7.14 -15.34
N PRO A 263 12.90 -6.73 -16.60
CA PRO A 263 13.70 -5.68 -17.25
C PRO A 263 13.72 -4.39 -16.43
N VAL A 264 14.82 -3.66 -16.47
CA VAL A 264 14.99 -2.40 -15.71
C VAL A 264 13.93 -1.36 -16.09
N GLU A 265 13.46 -1.38 -17.33
CA GLU A 265 12.42 -0.50 -17.85
C GLU A 265 11.04 -0.71 -17.17
N LEU A 266 10.86 -1.87 -16.52
CA LEU A 266 9.62 -2.26 -15.82
C LEU A 266 9.75 -2.25 -14.30
N ARG A 267 10.83 -1.62 -13.77
CA ARG A 267 11.12 -1.50 -12.33
C ARG A 267 11.16 -0.04 -11.87
N GLU A 268 10.02 0.67 -11.96
CA GLU A 268 9.83 2.04 -11.47
C GLU A 268 10.69 3.12 -12.17
N THR A 269 11.29 2.80 -13.31
CA THR A 269 12.18 3.73 -14.04
C THR A 269 11.43 4.70 -14.95
N ALA A 270 10.14 4.50 -15.16
CA ALA A 270 9.33 5.24 -16.14
C ALA A 270 9.91 5.22 -17.57
N LEU A 271 10.64 4.15 -17.93
CA LEU A 271 11.23 3.96 -19.24
C LEU A 271 10.43 3.01 -20.13
N GLY A 272 9.65 2.09 -19.54
CA GLY A 272 8.88 1.08 -20.26
C GLY A 272 7.40 1.06 -19.91
N GLY A 273 6.67 0.08 -20.42
CA GLY A 273 5.27 -0.15 -20.13
C GLY A 273 4.38 1.06 -20.43
N LEU A 274 3.47 1.39 -19.51
CA LEU A 274 2.53 2.52 -19.66
C LEU A 274 3.24 3.86 -19.76
N ALA A 275 4.36 4.05 -19.08
CA ALA A 275 5.15 5.28 -19.13
C ALA A 275 5.72 5.55 -20.53
N ALA A 276 5.99 4.51 -21.31
CA ALA A 276 6.53 4.60 -22.67
C ALA A 276 5.46 4.75 -23.76
N THR A 277 4.17 4.73 -23.41
CA THR A 277 3.09 5.00 -24.39
C THR A 277 3.13 6.45 -24.89
N PRO A 278 2.56 6.76 -26.07
CA PRO A 278 2.46 8.13 -26.54
C PRO A 278 1.86 9.10 -25.50
N THR A 279 0.78 8.66 -24.84
CA THR A 279 0.13 9.43 -23.76
C THR A 279 1.04 9.61 -22.56
N GLY A 280 1.74 8.54 -22.14
CA GLY A 280 2.69 8.60 -21.01
C GLY A 280 3.82 9.59 -21.25
N ARG A 281 4.39 9.59 -22.46
CA ARG A 281 5.42 10.56 -22.88
C ARG A 281 4.91 12.00 -22.90
N ALA A 282 3.71 12.22 -23.46
CA ALA A 282 3.10 13.56 -23.49
C ALA A 282 2.86 14.12 -22.07
N VAL A 283 2.45 13.29 -21.12
CA VAL A 283 2.32 13.68 -19.70
C VAL A 283 3.67 14.07 -19.13
N LYS A 284 4.72 13.26 -19.35
CA LYS A 284 6.08 13.54 -18.87
C LYS A 284 6.61 14.88 -19.41
N GLU A 285 6.42 15.17 -20.70
CA GLU A 285 6.81 16.42 -21.34
C GLU A 285 6.05 17.63 -20.77
N ARG A 286 4.73 17.49 -20.56
CA ARG A 286 3.90 18.53 -19.94
C ARG A 286 4.38 18.85 -18.52
N MET A 287 4.68 17.85 -17.72
CA MET A 287 5.18 18.02 -16.34
C MET A 287 6.55 18.72 -16.33
N ALA A 288 7.47 18.30 -17.20
CA ALA A 288 8.79 18.93 -17.34
C ALA A 288 8.70 20.40 -17.76
N SER A 289 7.77 20.74 -18.67
CA SER A 289 7.52 22.11 -19.13
C SER A 289 6.93 22.99 -18.02
N GLY A 290 6.00 22.45 -17.23
CA GLY A 290 5.40 23.12 -16.08
C GLY A 290 6.42 23.44 -14.99
N GLN A 291 7.26 22.47 -14.62
CA GLN A 291 8.35 22.67 -13.67
C GLN A 291 9.36 23.73 -14.14
N LYS A 292 9.69 23.74 -15.44
CA LYS A 292 10.60 24.72 -16.01
C LYS A 292 10.02 26.15 -15.93
N LYS A 293 8.71 26.31 -16.21
CA LYS A 293 8.02 27.60 -16.05
C LYS A 293 8.02 28.07 -14.60
N GLN A 294 7.71 27.20 -13.65
CA GLN A 294 7.67 27.53 -12.22
C GLN A 294 9.05 27.93 -11.69
N ARG A 295 10.11 27.22 -12.10
CA ARG A 295 11.49 27.55 -11.73
C ARG A 295 11.93 28.93 -12.31
N ILE A 296 11.51 29.27 -13.53
CA ILE A 296 11.79 30.57 -14.14
C ILE A 296 11.05 31.69 -13.40
N LEU A 297 9.79 31.49 -13.02
CA LEU A 297 9.02 32.45 -12.23
C LEU A 297 9.67 32.69 -10.86
N THR A 298 10.03 31.64 -10.14
CA THR A 298 10.71 31.76 -8.83
C THR A 298 12.04 32.50 -8.91
N ILE A 299 12.82 32.29 -9.97
CA ILE A 299 14.09 33.03 -10.20
C ILE A 299 13.81 34.49 -10.51
N LYS A 300 12.78 34.81 -11.29
CA LYS A 300 12.39 36.20 -11.59
C LYS A 300 11.91 36.94 -10.35
N ASP A 301 11.10 36.25 -9.50
CA ASP A 301 10.61 36.82 -8.23
C ASP A 301 11.75 37.08 -7.24
N ALA A 302 12.74 36.17 -7.17
CA ALA A 302 13.93 36.36 -6.35
C ALA A 302 14.81 37.52 -6.85
N ARG A 303 15.01 37.63 -8.17
CA ARG A 303 15.74 38.75 -8.77
C ARG A 303 15.05 40.10 -8.53
N TRP A 304 13.72 40.14 -8.69
CA TRP A 304 12.95 41.36 -8.45
C TRP A 304 13.00 41.82 -6.99
N LYS A 305 13.02 40.88 -6.01
CA LYS A 305 13.23 41.23 -4.61
C LYS A 305 14.63 41.81 -4.35
N LEU A 306 15.69 41.23 -4.91
CA LEU A 306 17.06 41.72 -4.76
C LEU A 306 17.26 43.09 -5.37
N GLU A 307 16.63 43.39 -6.50
CA GLU A 307 16.68 44.70 -7.15
C GLU A 307 15.94 45.76 -6.32
N LYS A 308 14.81 45.45 -5.69
CA LYS A 308 14.10 46.39 -4.80
C LYS A 308 14.85 46.64 -3.48
N ASP A 309 15.48 45.62 -2.90
CA ASP A 309 16.26 45.78 -1.67
C ASP A 309 17.55 46.57 -1.92
N GLY A 310 18.18 46.40 -3.12
CA GLY A 310 19.34 47.19 -3.53
C GLY A 310 19.03 48.66 -3.82
N GLN A 311 17.80 48.99 -4.28
CA GLN A 311 17.37 50.37 -4.49
C GLN A 311 17.02 51.11 -3.19
N LYS A 312 16.54 50.39 -2.15
CA LYS A 312 16.31 51.01 -0.83
C LYS A 312 17.60 51.42 -0.13
N THR A 313 18.64 50.60 -0.21
CA THR A 313 19.95 50.91 0.39
C THR A 313 20.70 52.02 -0.29
N ALA A 314 20.38 52.37 -1.57
CA ALA A 314 20.97 53.45 -2.31
C ALA A 314 20.24 54.80 -2.12
N GLN A 315 19.04 54.83 -1.49
CA GLN A 315 18.30 56.05 -1.17
C GLN A 315 18.51 56.53 0.27
N ASP A 316 19.07 55.68 1.13
CA ASP A 316 19.34 55.94 2.56
C ASP A 316 20.85 56.23 2.82
N SER A 317 21.65 56.44 1.76
CA SER A 317 23.05 56.88 1.79
C SER A 317 23.21 58.23 1.04
#